data_360f594d48e6d9a0b6b7080b08c998a6
#
_entry.id   360f594d48e6d9a0b6b7080b08c998a6
#
_cell.length_a   1.000
_cell.length_b   1.000
_cell.length_c   1.000
_cell.angle_alpha   90.00
_cell.angle_beta   90.00
_cell.angle_gamma   90.00
#
_symmetry.space_group_name_H-M   'P 1'
#
loop_
_entity.id
_entity.type
_entity.pdbx_description
1 polymer ?
#
loop_
_entity_poly.entity_id
_entity_poly.type
_entity_poly.pdbx_seq_one_letter_code
_entity_poly.pdbx_strand_id
1 'polypeptide(L)'
;MKVLVVGGGGREHALAWKLSQSPKASRIFVAPGNGGTAGDDRYENVPISDITALRQWALAEKIGLTVVGPEGPLAEGIVDDFRAHGLRIFGPTQAAAQLESSKAFSKAFMQRHGIPTAGFKTFDDAQQAHAYIEQQGVPIVVKADGLAAGKGVVVATTLQDRKSTRLNSSHQII
;
A
#
# COMPACT_ATOMS: atom_id res chain seq x y z
N MET A 1 10.22 24.25 8.17
CA MET A 1 10.66 23.47 6.99
C MET A 1 9.47 23.21 6.09
N LYS A 2 9.68 23.07 4.77
CA LYS A 2 8.66 22.58 3.82
C LYS A 2 8.43 21.09 4.04
N VAL A 3 7.18 20.66 4.05
CA VAL A 3 6.79 19.25 4.23
C VAL A 3 5.96 18.81 3.03
N LEU A 4 6.24 17.62 2.51
CA LEU A 4 5.47 16.96 1.46
C LEU A 4 4.71 15.79 2.06
N VAL A 5 3.39 15.71 1.82
CA VAL A 5 2.56 14.53 2.11
C VAL A 5 2.23 13.85 0.79
N VAL A 6 2.61 12.58 0.64
CA VAL A 6 2.34 11.80 -0.56
C VAL A 6 1.01 11.05 -0.40
N GLY A 7 0.12 11.25 -1.36
CA GLY A 7 -1.19 10.62 -1.46
C GLY A 7 -2.33 11.63 -1.67
N GLY A 8 -3.53 11.12 -1.89
CA GLY A 8 -4.72 11.94 -2.20
C GLY A 8 -5.97 11.50 -1.46
N GLY A 9 -5.86 10.66 -0.44
CA GLY A 9 -6.99 10.17 0.34
C GLY A 9 -7.31 11.03 1.58
N GLY A 10 -8.37 10.67 2.29
CA GLY A 10 -8.74 11.33 3.55
C GLY A 10 -7.70 11.17 4.65
N ARG A 11 -6.97 10.06 4.66
CA ARG A 11 -5.85 9.83 5.57
C ARG A 11 -4.72 10.84 5.34
N GLU A 12 -4.34 11.09 4.11
CA GLU A 12 -3.32 12.06 3.75
C GLU A 12 -3.76 13.49 4.02
N HIS A 13 -5.03 13.81 3.81
CA HIS A 13 -5.60 15.10 4.21
C HIS A 13 -5.51 15.29 5.74
N ALA A 14 -5.83 14.28 6.54
CA ALA A 14 -5.71 14.33 8.00
C ALA A 14 -4.24 14.48 8.45
N LEU A 15 -3.30 13.81 7.76
CA LEU A 15 -1.86 13.99 8.02
C LEU A 15 -1.41 15.43 7.71
N ALA A 16 -1.82 15.98 6.56
CA ALA A 16 -1.52 17.35 6.16
C ALA A 16 -2.08 18.35 7.20
N TRP A 17 -3.33 18.15 7.62
CA TRP A 17 -3.97 18.95 8.67
C TRP A 17 -3.19 18.91 9.98
N LYS A 18 -2.77 17.72 10.41
CA LYS A 18 -2.01 17.62 11.66
C LYS A 18 -0.61 18.24 11.56
N LEU A 19 0.06 18.04 10.44
CA LEU A 19 1.38 18.62 10.19
C LEU A 19 1.33 20.14 10.07
N SER A 20 0.27 20.74 9.51
CA SER A 20 0.11 22.17 9.40
C SER A 20 0.01 22.90 10.75
N GLN A 21 -0.34 22.20 11.81
CA GLN A 21 -0.38 22.74 13.18
C GLN A 21 1.00 22.81 13.84
N SER A 22 2.04 22.24 13.22
CA SER A 22 3.38 22.23 13.77
C SER A 22 4.10 23.55 13.50
N PRO A 23 4.66 24.23 14.52
CA PRO A 23 5.46 25.45 14.29
C PRO A 23 6.75 25.17 13.50
N LYS A 24 7.13 23.91 13.31
CA LYS A 24 8.29 23.50 12.51
C LYS A 24 7.96 23.40 11.02
N ALA A 25 6.68 23.28 10.66
CA ALA A 25 6.23 23.21 9.27
C ALA A 25 5.91 24.63 8.77
N SER A 26 6.68 25.10 7.81
CA SER A 26 6.46 26.45 7.22
C SER A 26 5.53 26.42 6.01
N ARG A 27 5.40 25.28 5.33
CA ARG A 27 4.50 25.04 4.19
C ARG A 27 4.23 23.54 4.05
N ILE A 28 3.00 23.20 3.69
CA ILE A 28 2.56 21.82 3.46
C ILE A 28 2.19 21.66 1.99
N PHE A 29 2.81 20.69 1.34
CA PHE A 29 2.47 20.24 -0.01
C PHE A 29 1.81 18.88 0.06
N VAL A 30 0.86 18.60 -0.82
CA VAL A 30 0.19 17.30 -0.91
C VAL A 30 0.22 16.80 -2.35
N ALA A 31 0.77 15.61 -2.60
CA ALA A 31 0.95 15.08 -3.95
C ALA A 31 0.28 13.70 -4.12
N PRO A 32 -0.69 13.55 -5.04
CA PRO A 32 -1.25 14.59 -5.90
C PRO A 32 -2.26 15.49 -5.17
N GLY A 33 -2.66 15.16 -3.94
CA GLY A 33 -3.72 15.84 -3.20
C GLY A 33 -5.13 15.46 -3.68
N ASN A 34 -6.11 16.22 -3.21
CA ASN A 34 -7.52 16.03 -3.54
C ASN A 34 -8.29 17.36 -3.49
N GLY A 35 -9.61 17.33 -3.76
CA GLY A 35 -10.45 18.53 -3.72
C GLY A 35 -10.50 19.22 -2.35
N GLY A 36 -10.41 18.45 -1.25
CA GLY A 36 -10.39 19.02 0.10
C GLY A 36 -9.09 19.73 0.43
N THR A 37 -7.94 19.20 -0.05
CA THR A 37 -6.64 19.87 0.13
C THR A 37 -6.45 21.02 -0.83
N ALA A 38 -7.10 21.02 -2.02
CA ALA A 38 -7.07 22.13 -2.96
C ALA A 38 -7.89 23.35 -2.51
N GLY A 39 -8.92 23.14 -1.72
CA GLY A 39 -9.81 24.20 -1.22
C GLY A 39 -9.39 24.82 0.11
N ASP A 40 -8.19 24.54 0.59
CA ASP A 40 -7.69 24.99 1.90
C ASP A 40 -6.32 25.65 1.75
N ASP A 41 -6.25 26.94 2.06
CA ASP A 41 -5.05 27.78 1.94
C ASP A 41 -3.85 27.31 2.77
N ARG A 42 -4.04 26.35 3.67
CA ARG A 42 -2.95 25.73 4.46
C ARG A 42 -2.10 24.79 3.64
N TYR A 43 -2.59 24.33 2.50
CA TYR A 43 -1.94 23.32 1.67
C TYR A 43 -1.77 23.79 0.24
N GLU A 44 -0.83 23.16 -0.45
CA GLU A 44 -0.66 23.30 -1.90
C GLU A 44 -0.63 21.92 -2.54
N ASN A 45 -1.53 21.67 -3.47
CA ASN A 45 -1.52 20.43 -4.23
C ASN A 45 -0.44 20.44 -5.30
N VAL A 46 0.28 19.32 -5.40
CA VAL A 46 1.30 19.09 -6.41
C VAL A 46 0.82 17.95 -7.30
N PRO A 47 0.37 18.20 -8.54
CA PRO A 47 -0.26 17.18 -9.38
C PRO A 47 0.76 16.21 -10.00
N ILE A 48 1.59 15.58 -9.15
CA ILE A 48 2.63 14.63 -9.51
C ILE A 48 2.37 13.32 -8.75
N SER A 49 2.27 12.21 -9.49
CA SER A 49 2.13 10.86 -8.94
C SER A 49 3.32 9.95 -9.24
N ASP A 50 4.10 10.26 -10.30
CA ASP A 50 5.32 9.54 -10.63
C ASP A 50 6.41 9.79 -9.59
N ILE A 51 7.03 8.73 -9.07
CA ILE A 51 8.01 8.80 -7.98
C ILE A 51 9.26 9.60 -8.41
N THR A 52 9.76 9.37 -9.62
CA THR A 52 10.95 10.03 -10.12
C THR A 52 10.73 11.53 -10.31
N ALA A 53 9.60 11.90 -10.91
CA ALA A 53 9.23 13.30 -11.10
C ALA A 53 8.99 13.99 -9.74
N LEU A 54 8.33 13.30 -8.80
CA LEU A 54 8.07 13.84 -7.47
C LEU A 54 9.37 14.04 -6.67
N ARG A 55 10.32 13.14 -6.79
CA ARG A 55 11.66 13.29 -6.19
C ARG A 55 12.38 14.51 -6.77
N GLN A 56 12.41 14.67 -8.10
CA GLN A 56 13.04 15.82 -8.76
C GLN A 56 12.42 17.12 -8.30
N TRP A 57 11.11 17.18 -8.23
CA TRP A 57 10.37 18.32 -7.71
C TRP A 57 10.71 18.59 -6.22
N ALA A 58 10.75 17.55 -5.39
CA ALA A 58 11.06 17.67 -3.96
C ALA A 58 12.49 18.20 -3.71
N LEU A 59 13.46 17.80 -4.55
CA LEU A 59 14.82 18.35 -4.52
C LEU A 59 14.83 19.83 -4.89
N ALA A 60 14.18 20.22 -5.99
CA ALA A 60 14.10 21.59 -6.47
C ALA A 60 13.42 22.52 -5.43
N GLU A 61 12.32 22.04 -4.82
CA GLU A 61 11.58 22.75 -3.78
C GLU A 61 12.28 22.75 -2.41
N LYS A 62 13.35 21.99 -2.26
CA LYS A 62 14.07 21.82 -0.98
C LYS A 62 13.15 21.34 0.13
N ILE A 63 12.41 20.27 -0.15
CA ILE A 63 11.52 19.63 0.83
C ILE A 63 12.34 19.14 2.02
N GLY A 64 11.94 19.55 3.21
CA GLY A 64 12.65 19.20 4.45
C GLY A 64 12.25 17.86 5.04
N LEU A 65 11.03 17.38 4.76
CA LEU A 65 10.50 16.09 5.18
C LEU A 65 9.40 15.65 4.22
N THR A 66 9.43 14.40 3.80
CA THR A 66 8.33 13.76 3.08
C THR A 66 7.65 12.72 3.98
N VAL A 67 6.32 12.66 3.96
CA VAL A 67 5.51 11.67 4.69
C VAL A 67 4.65 10.93 3.68
N VAL A 68 4.75 9.60 3.63
CA VAL A 68 3.99 8.78 2.69
C VAL A 68 2.78 8.19 3.38
N GLY A 69 1.59 8.42 2.83
CA GLY A 69 0.33 7.91 3.35
C GLY A 69 -0.06 6.55 2.76
N PRO A 70 -0.18 6.41 1.42
CA PRO A 70 -0.71 5.19 0.80
C PRO A 70 0.37 4.10 0.62
N GLU A 71 -0.09 2.87 0.59
CA GLU A 71 0.73 1.67 0.43
C GLU A 71 1.35 1.52 -0.97
N GLY A 72 0.70 2.05 -2.02
CA GLY A 72 1.17 1.93 -3.40
C GLY A 72 2.59 2.45 -3.59
N PRO A 73 2.84 3.76 -3.38
CA PRO A 73 4.18 4.33 -3.47
C PRO A 73 5.22 3.66 -2.57
N LEU A 74 4.81 3.14 -1.40
CA LEU A 74 5.70 2.39 -0.50
C LEU A 74 6.12 1.05 -1.13
N ALA A 75 5.18 0.33 -1.72
CA ALA A 75 5.45 -0.91 -2.44
C ALA A 75 6.29 -0.69 -3.71
N GLU A 76 6.18 0.47 -4.33
CA GLU A 76 6.98 0.90 -5.48
C GLU A 76 8.38 1.41 -5.09
N GLY A 77 8.69 1.56 -3.78
CA GLY A 77 10.02 1.88 -3.30
C GLY A 77 10.35 3.37 -3.17
N ILE A 78 9.35 4.24 -3.06
CA ILE A 78 9.56 5.70 -2.89
C ILE A 78 10.51 6.05 -1.75
N VAL A 79 10.48 5.27 -0.65
CA VAL A 79 11.33 5.55 0.52
C VAL A 79 12.79 5.28 0.21
N ASP A 80 13.06 4.17 -0.49
CA ASP A 80 14.42 3.80 -0.87
C ASP A 80 14.98 4.79 -1.91
N ASP A 81 14.17 5.17 -2.90
CA ASP A 81 14.54 6.15 -3.93
C ASP A 81 14.84 7.53 -3.33
N PHE A 82 13.98 8.06 -2.49
CA PHE A 82 14.17 9.37 -1.85
C PHE A 82 15.40 9.39 -0.95
N ARG A 83 15.61 8.34 -0.15
CA ARG A 83 16.80 8.21 0.72
C ARG A 83 18.09 8.13 -0.06
N ALA A 84 18.11 7.40 -1.17
CA ALA A 84 19.28 7.30 -2.05
C ALA A 84 19.69 8.67 -2.63
N HIS A 85 18.75 9.64 -2.70
CA HIS A 85 19.00 10.99 -3.17
C HIS A 85 19.08 12.03 -2.04
N GLY A 86 19.28 11.60 -0.79
CA GLY A 86 19.49 12.49 0.36
C GLY A 86 18.24 13.19 0.89
N LEU A 87 17.03 12.82 0.42
CA LEU A 87 15.78 13.36 0.92
C LEU A 87 15.33 12.62 2.19
N ARG A 88 14.91 13.39 3.18
CA ARG A 88 14.32 12.83 4.40
C ARG A 88 12.88 12.40 4.13
N ILE A 89 12.58 11.14 4.40
CA ILE A 89 11.27 10.55 4.15
C ILE A 89 10.86 9.61 5.29
N PHE A 90 9.60 9.71 5.69
CA PHE A 90 8.97 8.82 6.66
C PHE A 90 8.08 7.81 5.93
N GLY A 91 8.37 6.54 6.16
CA GLY A 91 7.68 5.39 5.62
C GLY A 91 8.58 4.14 5.71
N PRO A 92 8.00 2.93 5.56
CA PRO A 92 8.78 1.70 5.44
C PRO A 92 9.52 1.64 4.10
N THR A 93 10.65 0.96 4.08
CA THR A 93 11.35 0.61 2.83
C THR A 93 10.49 -0.32 1.98
N GLN A 94 10.82 -0.46 0.69
CA GLN A 94 10.13 -1.39 -0.21
C GLN A 94 10.12 -2.81 0.35
N ALA A 95 11.25 -3.27 0.88
CA ALA A 95 11.35 -4.59 1.50
C ALA A 95 10.40 -4.76 2.71
N ALA A 96 10.27 -3.74 3.56
CA ALA A 96 9.36 -3.78 4.70
C ALA A 96 7.89 -3.62 4.28
N ALA A 97 7.62 -2.86 3.22
CA ALA A 97 6.28 -2.68 2.67
C ALA A 97 5.66 -3.98 2.12
N GLN A 98 6.46 -5.01 1.85
CA GLN A 98 5.96 -6.34 1.46
C GLN A 98 5.03 -6.96 2.52
N LEU A 99 5.18 -6.62 3.80
CA LEU A 99 4.26 -7.07 4.85
C LEU A 99 2.81 -6.65 4.61
N GLU A 100 2.59 -5.56 3.88
CA GLU A 100 1.25 -5.09 3.48
C GLU A 100 0.96 -5.41 2.01
N SER A 101 1.95 -5.23 1.12
CA SER A 101 1.74 -5.34 -0.31
C SER A 101 1.71 -6.77 -0.84
N SER A 102 2.21 -7.77 -0.10
CA SER A 102 2.15 -9.20 -0.45
C SER A 102 1.62 -10.02 0.71
N LYS A 103 0.44 -10.61 0.52
CA LYS A 103 -0.17 -11.50 1.50
C LYS A 103 0.63 -12.79 1.66
N ALA A 104 1.20 -13.30 0.56
CA ALA A 104 2.06 -14.49 0.56
C ALA A 104 3.30 -14.25 1.42
N PHE A 105 3.99 -13.12 1.19
CA PHE A 105 5.15 -12.73 2.00
C PHE A 105 4.79 -12.57 3.47
N SER A 106 3.70 -11.84 3.77
CA SER A 106 3.23 -11.60 5.13
C SER A 106 2.92 -12.89 5.87
N LYS A 107 2.22 -13.84 5.22
CA LYS A 107 1.90 -15.15 5.79
C LYS A 107 3.16 -15.99 6.05
N ALA A 108 4.07 -16.06 5.08
CA ALA A 108 5.33 -16.77 5.22
C ALA A 108 6.22 -16.14 6.32
N PHE A 109 6.21 -14.82 6.43
CA PHE A 109 6.90 -14.09 7.50
C PHE A 109 6.34 -14.46 8.88
N MET A 110 5.03 -14.40 9.04
CA MET A 110 4.37 -14.77 10.31
C MET A 110 4.67 -16.22 10.71
N GLN A 111 4.59 -17.15 9.77
CA GLN A 111 4.89 -18.57 10.01
C GLN A 111 6.35 -18.75 10.46
N ARG A 112 7.30 -18.13 9.75
CA ARG A 112 8.74 -18.23 10.07
C ARG A 112 9.09 -17.68 11.45
N HIS A 113 8.38 -16.65 11.90
CA HIS A 113 8.64 -15.97 13.16
C HIS A 113 7.69 -16.40 14.29
N GLY A 114 6.91 -17.47 14.12
CA GLY A 114 6.00 -17.99 15.15
C GLY A 114 4.87 -17.02 15.53
N ILE A 115 4.52 -16.07 14.64
CA ILE A 115 3.40 -15.15 14.85
C ILE A 115 2.10 -15.88 14.56
N PRO A 116 1.11 -15.90 15.48
CA PRO A 116 -0.16 -16.58 15.27
C PRO A 116 -0.87 -16.11 14.00
N THR A 117 -1.20 -17.03 13.13
CA THR A 117 -1.94 -16.76 11.89
C THR A 117 -2.72 -18.00 11.48
N ALA A 118 -3.84 -17.84 10.78
CA ALA A 118 -4.58 -18.96 10.22
C ALA A 118 -3.73 -19.73 9.20
N GLY A 119 -3.99 -21.04 9.09
CA GLY A 119 -3.37 -21.87 8.06
C GLY A 119 -3.56 -21.26 6.67
N PHE A 120 -2.59 -21.48 5.78
CA PHE A 120 -2.65 -20.94 4.42
C PHE A 120 -1.85 -21.82 3.47
N LYS A 121 -2.14 -21.70 2.18
CA LYS A 121 -1.33 -22.24 1.09
C LYS A 121 -1.35 -21.28 -0.08
N THR A 122 -0.23 -21.13 -0.78
CA THR A 122 -0.07 -20.26 -1.95
C THR A 122 -0.04 -21.09 -3.22
N PHE A 123 -0.58 -20.55 -4.30
CA PHE A 123 -0.66 -21.20 -5.60
C PHE A 123 -0.39 -20.20 -6.72
N ASP A 124 0.40 -20.64 -7.69
CA ASP A 124 0.67 -19.93 -8.93
C ASP A 124 -0.14 -20.52 -10.10
N ASP A 125 -0.80 -21.64 -9.85
CA ASP A 125 -1.63 -22.37 -10.81
C ASP A 125 -3.07 -22.53 -10.31
N ALA A 126 -4.03 -22.14 -11.15
CA ALA A 126 -5.44 -22.17 -10.81
C ALA A 126 -5.98 -23.59 -10.62
N GLN A 127 -5.48 -24.59 -11.36
CA GLN A 127 -5.96 -25.96 -11.26
C GLN A 127 -5.53 -26.57 -9.92
N GLN A 128 -4.29 -26.31 -9.49
CA GLN A 128 -3.80 -26.75 -8.18
C GLN A 128 -4.55 -26.06 -7.03
N ALA A 129 -4.86 -24.79 -7.17
CA ALA A 129 -5.67 -24.06 -6.21
C ALA A 129 -7.08 -24.65 -6.10
N HIS A 130 -7.73 -24.96 -7.22
CA HIS A 130 -9.03 -25.63 -7.24
C HIS A 130 -9.00 -27.00 -6.57
N ALA A 131 -8.02 -27.85 -6.91
CA ALA A 131 -7.87 -29.16 -6.32
C ALA A 131 -7.69 -29.08 -4.79
N TYR A 132 -6.90 -28.11 -4.32
CA TYR A 132 -6.72 -27.88 -2.88
C TYR A 132 -8.02 -27.43 -2.20
N ILE A 133 -8.77 -26.50 -2.80
CA ILE A 133 -10.06 -26.07 -2.27
C ILE A 133 -11.04 -27.26 -2.22
N GLU A 134 -11.00 -28.15 -3.21
CA GLU A 134 -11.83 -29.37 -3.21
C GLU A 134 -11.50 -30.34 -2.06
N GLN A 135 -10.25 -30.45 -1.75
CA GLN A 135 -9.77 -31.28 -0.65
C GLN A 135 -10.12 -30.69 0.72
N GLN A 136 -10.00 -29.36 0.90
CA GLN A 136 -10.23 -28.70 2.18
C GLN A 136 -11.73 -28.52 2.51
N GLY A 137 -12.57 -28.39 1.50
CA GLY A 137 -13.99 -28.10 1.67
C GLY A 137 -14.28 -26.62 1.95
N VAL A 138 -15.48 -26.37 2.47
CA VAL A 138 -15.94 -25.01 2.82
C VAL A 138 -16.29 -24.96 4.32
N PRO A 139 -16.21 -23.77 4.99
CA PRO A 139 -15.87 -22.47 4.41
C PRO A 139 -14.37 -22.28 4.16
N ILE A 140 -14.04 -21.53 3.11
CA ILE A 140 -12.64 -21.26 2.74
C ILE A 140 -12.49 -19.85 2.19
N VAL A 141 -11.34 -19.20 2.43
CA VAL A 141 -11.08 -17.84 1.97
C VAL A 141 -9.99 -17.84 0.91
N VAL A 142 -10.31 -17.37 -0.28
CA VAL A 142 -9.36 -17.23 -1.39
C VAL A 142 -9.01 -15.75 -1.53
N LYS A 143 -7.71 -15.46 -1.62
CA LYS A 143 -7.19 -14.09 -1.75
C LYS A 143 -6.25 -14.00 -2.94
N ALA A 144 -6.42 -12.97 -3.76
CA ALA A 144 -5.38 -12.57 -4.69
C ALA A 144 -4.19 -11.98 -3.93
N ASP A 145 -2.97 -12.33 -4.32
CA ASP A 145 -1.78 -11.67 -3.79
C ASP A 145 -1.62 -10.26 -4.38
N GLY A 146 -0.90 -9.41 -3.68
CA GLY A 146 -0.71 -8.02 -4.06
C GLY A 146 -1.78 -7.05 -3.52
N LEU A 147 -1.63 -5.79 -3.91
CA LEU A 147 -2.57 -4.71 -3.56
C LEU A 147 -3.83 -4.81 -4.44
N ALA A 148 -4.97 -5.05 -3.83
CA ALA A 148 -6.24 -5.28 -4.53
C ALA A 148 -7.37 -4.34 -4.06
N ALA A 149 -7.05 -3.26 -3.32
CA ALA A 149 -8.02 -2.26 -2.83
C ALA A 149 -9.29 -2.88 -2.21
N GLY A 150 -9.13 -3.95 -1.43
CA GLY A 150 -10.23 -4.67 -0.80
C GLY A 150 -11.04 -5.60 -1.71
N LYS A 151 -10.73 -5.67 -3.01
CA LYS A 151 -11.50 -6.44 -4.01
C LYS A 151 -10.93 -7.83 -4.33
N GLY A 152 -9.77 -8.19 -3.76
CA GLY A 152 -9.06 -9.44 -4.05
C GLY A 152 -9.37 -10.56 -3.05
N VAL A 153 -10.51 -10.57 -2.35
CA VAL A 153 -10.85 -11.60 -1.35
C VAL A 153 -12.23 -12.18 -1.66
N VAL A 154 -12.31 -13.49 -1.70
CA VAL A 154 -13.57 -14.25 -1.83
C VAL A 154 -13.69 -15.19 -0.67
N VAL A 155 -14.81 -15.12 0.05
CA VAL A 155 -15.18 -16.08 1.09
C VAL A 155 -16.18 -17.06 0.48
N ALA A 156 -15.74 -18.29 0.21
CA ALA A 156 -16.60 -19.34 -0.31
C ALA A 156 -17.24 -20.09 0.87
N THR A 157 -18.54 -19.95 1.03
CA THR A 157 -19.34 -20.60 2.06
C THR A 157 -20.07 -21.84 1.53
N THR A 158 -20.23 -21.93 0.20
CA THR A 158 -20.85 -23.07 -0.48
C THR A 158 -19.94 -23.63 -1.57
N LEU A 159 -20.20 -24.87 -1.99
CA LEU A 159 -19.51 -25.49 -3.10
C LEU A 159 -19.76 -24.78 -4.45
N GLN A 160 -20.83 -24.01 -4.54
CA GLN A 160 -21.18 -23.25 -5.76
C GLN A 160 -20.43 -21.92 -5.83
N ASP A 161 -20.23 -21.23 -4.70
CA ASP A 161 -19.39 -20.02 -4.61
C ASP A 161 -17.97 -20.31 -5.07
N ARG A 162 -17.49 -21.49 -4.76
CA ARG A 162 -16.19 -22.03 -5.15
C ARG A 162 -15.97 -22.09 -6.66
N LYS A 163 -16.98 -22.47 -7.45
CA LYS A 163 -16.92 -22.54 -8.92
C LYS A 163 -16.96 -21.16 -9.57
N SER A 164 -17.60 -20.18 -8.94
CA SER A 164 -17.70 -18.80 -9.40
C SER A 164 -16.46 -17.97 -9.04
N THR A 165 -15.59 -18.47 -8.16
CA THR A 165 -14.33 -17.79 -7.81
C THR A 165 -13.42 -17.85 -9.03
N ARG A 166 -13.44 -16.77 -9.83
CA ARG A 166 -12.52 -16.60 -10.96
C ARG A 166 -11.10 -16.45 -10.43
N LEU A 167 -10.38 -17.57 -10.40
CA LEU A 167 -8.97 -17.64 -10.05
C LEU A 167 -8.11 -17.09 -11.21
N ASN A 168 -8.34 -15.82 -11.60
CA ASN A 168 -7.70 -15.21 -12.76
C ASN A 168 -6.39 -14.47 -12.43
N SER A 169 -5.94 -14.50 -11.17
CA SER A 169 -4.64 -13.93 -10.80
C SER A 169 -3.59 -15.03 -10.70
N SER A 170 -2.40 -14.74 -11.19
CA SER A 170 -1.27 -15.66 -11.21
C SER A 170 -0.72 -16.05 -9.84
N HIS A 171 -1.16 -15.41 -8.75
CA HIS A 171 -0.74 -15.72 -7.39
C HIS A 171 -1.95 -15.67 -6.46
N GLN A 172 -2.20 -16.75 -5.73
CA GLN A 172 -3.34 -16.88 -4.84
C GLN A 172 -2.94 -17.46 -3.50
N ILE A 173 -3.65 -17.02 -2.45
CA ILE A 173 -3.49 -17.51 -1.08
C ILE A 173 -4.85 -18.03 -0.62
N ILE A 174 -4.87 -19.23 -0.13
CA ILE A 174 -6.06 -19.93 0.35
C ILE A 174 -5.87 -20.23 1.83
#